data_d5d4d4145756f928ccf5318fe8b3e512
#
_entry.id   d5d4d4145756f928ccf5318fe8b3e512
#
_cell.length_a   1.000
_cell.length_b   1.000
_cell.length_c   1.000
_cell.angle_alpha   90.00
_cell.angle_beta   90.00
_cell.angle_gamma   90.00
#
_symmetry.space_group_name_H-M   'P 1'
#
loop_
_entity.id
_entity.type
_entity.pdbx_description
1 polymer ?
#
loop_
_entity_poly.entity_id
_entity_poly.type
_entity_poly.pdbx_seq_one_letter_code
_entity_poly.pdbx_strand_id
1 'polypeptide(L)'
;MAEVNEVKVSTNRIGEILSMPTEDTTQTAKPSVQNAGSAALTAKDLSFAYDEEKVILSHAETQVHTGEIVALIGENGSGKSTLTKLLIGFYTPTGGEIELKIGNKTVHGAEIRNYLSYDSGFVSVFAGTLKENICMDQPFDEKKFRKAVDLANLTEFVNEKTAEYEIEPEGKNLSSGQRRKVALARIFYDDRPVFVLDEPTANLDKASAEGMLEALKQVCKDKICIIVTHDAFISEKCDRVLHLNNKKVTG
;
A
#
# COMPACT_ATOMS: atom_id res chain seq x y z
N MET A 1 -0.75 48.94 -4.36
CA MET A 1 0.41 48.44 -3.55
C MET A 1 0.08 47.11 -2.84
N ALA A 2 -1.15 46.89 -2.35
CA ALA A 2 -1.55 45.62 -1.75
C ALA A 2 -1.48 44.43 -2.75
N GLU A 3 -2.02 44.56 -3.94
CA GLU A 3 -2.05 43.53 -4.97
C GLU A 3 -0.62 43.11 -5.42
N VAL A 4 0.31 44.05 -5.50
CA VAL A 4 1.70 43.74 -5.86
C VAL A 4 2.40 42.91 -4.77
N ASN A 5 2.06 43.13 -3.51
CA ASN A 5 2.60 42.34 -2.40
C ASN A 5 2.01 40.93 -2.37
N GLU A 6 0.71 40.74 -2.68
CA GLU A 6 0.09 39.40 -2.78
C GLU A 6 0.68 38.59 -3.92
N VAL A 7 0.88 39.19 -5.09
CA VAL A 7 1.56 38.53 -6.24
C VAL A 7 2.98 38.13 -5.85
N LYS A 8 3.73 39.00 -5.17
CA LYS A 8 5.10 38.69 -4.76
C LYS A 8 5.17 37.55 -3.73
N VAL A 9 4.24 37.52 -2.77
CA VAL A 9 4.14 36.43 -1.79
C VAL A 9 3.79 35.09 -2.48
N SER A 10 2.83 35.12 -3.41
CA SER A 10 2.43 33.93 -4.16
C SER A 10 3.57 33.43 -5.06
N THR A 11 4.28 34.32 -5.73
CA THR A 11 5.44 33.98 -6.57
C THR A 11 6.59 33.37 -5.75
N ASN A 12 6.86 33.94 -4.55
CA ASN A 12 7.88 33.38 -3.66
C ASN A 12 7.52 31.96 -3.20
N ARG A 13 6.27 31.71 -2.80
CA ARG A 13 5.79 30.36 -2.41
C ARG A 13 5.89 29.36 -3.55
N ILE A 14 5.55 29.77 -4.77
CA ILE A 14 5.71 28.92 -5.95
C ILE A 14 7.22 28.65 -6.18
N GLY A 15 8.07 29.67 -6.06
CA GLY A 15 9.53 29.53 -6.17
C GLY A 15 10.12 28.57 -5.13
N GLU A 16 9.66 28.64 -3.88
CA GLU A 16 10.06 27.70 -2.83
C GLU A 16 9.69 26.25 -3.17
N ILE A 17 8.46 26.03 -3.66
CA ILE A 17 8.01 24.68 -4.07
C ILE A 17 8.84 24.17 -5.25
N LEU A 18 9.08 25.01 -6.27
CA LEU A 18 9.85 24.63 -7.45
C LEU A 18 11.34 24.41 -7.17
N SER A 19 11.86 24.97 -6.08
CA SER A 19 13.25 24.78 -5.63
C SER A 19 13.45 23.59 -4.70
N MET A 20 12.36 22.94 -4.27
CA MET A 20 12.46 21.71 -3.47
C MET A 20 13.15 20.62 -4.29
N PRO A 21 14.07 19.85 -3.65
CA PRO A 21 14.71 18.75 -4.34
C PRO A 21 13.63 17.77 -4.83
N THR A 22 13.65 17.51 -6.14
CA THR A 22 12.80 16.49 -6.73
C THR A 22 13.36 15.12 -6.40
N GLU A 23 12.47 14.17 -6.13
CA GLU A 23 12.88 12.78 -6.03
C GLU A 23 13.48 12.33 -7.38
N ASP A 24 14.61 11.63 -7.33
CA ASP A 24 15.22 11.09 -8.55
C ASP A 24 14.36 9.93 -9.07
N THR A 25 13.40 10.30 -9.91
CA THR A 25 12.48 9.37 -10.57
C THR A 25 13.08 8.81 -11.87
N THR A 26 14.36 8.47 -11.90
CA THR A 26 14.86 7.59 -12.96
C THR A 26 14.08 6.29 -12.86
N GLN A 27 12.91 6.29 -13.50
CA GLN A 27 12.01 5.16 -13.57
C GLN A 27 12.73 4.03 -14.28
N THR A 28 13.33 3.17 -13.50
CA THR A 28 13.56 1.82 -13.97
C THR A 28 12.17 1.25 -14.28
N ALA A 29 11.99 0.80 -15.53
CA ALA A 29 10.75 0.16 -15.97
C ALA A 29 10.26 -0.79 -14.87
N LYS A 30 8.97 -0.72 -14.52
CA LYS A 30 8.37 -1.59 -13.50
C LYS A 30 8.86 -3.02 -13.76
N PRO A 31 9.62 -3.63 -12.86
CA PRO A 31 10.22 -4.93 -13.14
C PRO A 31 9.11 -5.96 -13.37
N SER A 32 9.25 -6.75 -14.41
CA SER A 32 8.41 -7.93 -14.60
C SER A 32 8.70 -8.90 -13.46
N VAL A 33 7.75 -9.09 -12.57
CA VAL A 33 7.93 -9.87 -11.33
C VAL A 33 7.54 -11.34 -11.50
N GLN A 34 7.50 -11.82 -12.72
CA GLN A 34 7.31 -13.24 -12.96
C GLN A 34 8.54 -14.00 -12.43
N ASN A 35 8.35 -14.78 -11.35
CA ASN A 35 9.35 -15.58 -10.64
C ASN A 35 10.30 -14.80 -9.71
N ALA A 36 9.76 -13.99 -8.83
CA ALA A 36 10.55 -13.24 -7.83
C ALA A 36 11.35 -14.15 -6.85
N GLY A 37 11.13 -15.44 -6.85
CA GLY A 37 11.78 -16.33 -5.86
C GLY A 37 11.42 -15.93 -4.43
N SER A 38 12.28 -16.24 -3.46
CA SER A 38 12.10 -15.77 -2.09
C SER A 38 12.37 -14.27 -1.97
N ALA A 39 11.51 -13.55 -1.29
CA ALA A 39 11.72 -12.14 -0.94
C ALA A 39 11.77 -11.97 0.58
N ALA A 40 12.46 -10.93 1.05
CA ALA A 40 12.48 -10.51 2.44
C ALA A 40 12.51 -8.99 2.52
N LEU A 41 11.57 -8.42 3.25
CA LEU A 41 11.54 -7.00 3.59
C LEU A 41 12.07 -6.85 5.01
N THR A 42 13.17 -6.12 5.18
CA THR A 42 13.87 -6.00 6.46
C THR A 42 14.04 -4.52 6.83
N ALA A 43 13.71 -4.20 8.07
CA ALA A 43 14.07 -2.95 8.72
C ALA A 43 15.11 -3.25 9.81
N LYS A 44 16.26 -2.58 9.77
CA LYS A 44 17.37 -2.77 10.71
C LYS A 44 17.68 -1.48 11.44
N ASP A 45 17.61 -1.53 12.75
CA ASP A 45 17.95 -0.39 13.64
C ASP A 45 17.24 0.90 13.25
N LEU A 46 15.97 0.78 12.82
CA LEU A 46 15.20 1.82 12.17
C LEU A 46 14.81 2.90 13.17
N SER A 47 15.22 4.13 12.89
CA SER A 47 14.85 5.32 13.66
C SER A 47 14.27 6.38 12.74
N PHE A 48 13.27 7.10 13.21
CA PHE A 48 12.63 8.17 12.46
C PHE A 48 12.04 9.26 13.35
N ALA A 49 12.28 10.50 12.97
CA ALA A 49 11.67 11.69 13.55
C ALA A 49 11.21 12.62 12.44
N TYR A 50 10.08 13.30 12.63
CA TYR A 50 9.65 14.37 11.71
C TYR A 50 10.44 15.65 11.92
N ASP A 51 10.86 15.89 13.16
CA ASP A 51 11.71 16.98 13.63
C ASP A 51 12.49 16.50 14.86
N GLU A 52 13.41 17.30 15.36
CA GLU A 52 14.28 16.92 16.49
C GLU A 52 13.52 16.57 17.77
N GLU A 53 12.30 17.11 17.95
CA GLU A 53 11.50 16.90 19.15
C GLU A 53 10.52 15.70 19.01
N LYS A 54 10.14 15.36 17.78
CA LYS A 54 9.08 14.38 17.50
C LYS A 54 9.62 13.04 16.97
N VAL A 55 10.32 12.32 17.83
CA VAL A 55 10.77 10.93 17.54
C VAL A 55 9.59 9.98 17.51
N ILE A 56 9.38 9.29 16.39
CA ILE A 56 8.31 8.32 16.15
C ILE A 56 8.78 6.89 16.32
N LEU A 57 9.97 6.58 15.80
CA LEU A 57 10.58 5.25 15.89
C LEU A 57 11.99 5.37 16.44
N SER A 58 12.41 4.40 17.24
CA SER A 58 13.73 4.35 17.83
C SER A 58 14.21 2.91 17.88
N HIS A 59 15.25 2.59 17.09
CA HIS A 59 15.86 1.26 17.03
C HIS A 59 14.85 0.13 16.79
N ALA A 60 13.89 0.37 15.84
CA ALA A 60 12.90 -0.62 15.48
C ALA A 60 13.52 -1.64 14.52
N GLU A 61 13.23 -2.91 14.75
CA GLU A 61 13.69 -4.01 13.90
C GLU A 61 12.51 -4.88 13.51
N THR A 62 12.47 -5.27 12.25
CA THR A 62 11.52 -6.28 11.77
C THR A 62 12.00 -6.89 10.46
N GLN A 63 11.57 -8.11 10.21
CA GLN A 63 11.78 -8.80 8.94
C GLN A 63 10.54 -9.59 8.58
N VAL A 64 10.10 -9.50 7.32
CA VAL A 64 8.94 -10.25 6.80
C VAL A 64 9.37 -10.99 5.54
N HIS A 65 8.99 -12.25 5.44
CA HIS A 65 9.39 -13.14 4.36
C HIS A 65 8.25 -13.48 3.42
N THR A 66 8.60 -13.93 2.23
CA THR A 66 7.65 -14.54 1.28
C THR A 66 6.83 -15.63 1.95
N GLY A 67 5.54 -15.62 1.72
CA GLY A 67 4.58 -16.58 2.28
C GLY A 67 4.03 -16.16 3.63
N GLU A 68 4.50 -15.05 4.23
CA GLU A 68 3.98 -14.52 5.49
C GLU A 68 2.91 -13.45 5.27
N ILE A 69 1.80 -13.55 5.99
CA ILE A 69 0.83 -12.50 6.21
C ILE A 69 1.02 -11.97 7.62
N VAL A 70 1.51 -10.75 7.75
CA VAL A 70 1.88 -10.15 9.03
C VAL A 70 0.93 -9.00 9.36
N ALA A 71 0.30 -9.04 10.53
CA ALA A 71 -0.47 -7.92 11.04
C ALA A 71 0.44 -6.92 11.76
N LEU A 72 0.32 -5.63 11.43
CA LEU A 72 0.93 -4.53 12.18
C LEU A 72 -0.14 -3.85 13.03
N ILE A 73 -0.04 -3.99 14.33
CA ILE A 73 -0.99 -3.42 15.30
C ILE A 73 -0.29 -2.46 16.27
N GLY A 74 -1.08 -1.64 16.95
CA GLY A 74 -0.61 -0.68 17.95
C GLY A 74 -1.67 0.39 18.19
N GLU A 75 -1.50 1.17 19.25
CA GLU A 75 -2.42 2.25 19.62
C GLU A 75 -2.50 3.33 18.52
N ASN A 76 -3.56 4.14 18.57
CA ASN A 76 -3.67 5.30 17.71
C ASN A 76 -2.53 6.29 18.06
N GLY A 77 -1.85 6.78 17.03
CA GLY A 77 -0.69 7.66 17.22
C GLY A 77 0.63 6.94 17.56
N SER A 78 0.67 5.61 17.65
CA SER A 78 1.91 4.87 17.92
C SER A 78 2.97 4.96 16.82
N GLY A 79 2.58 5.39 15.60
CA GLY A 79 3.49 5.52 14.46
C GLY A 79 3.31 4.47 13.37
N LYS A 80 2.24 3.66 13.38
CA LYS A 80 1.96 2.63 12.36
C LYS A 80 2.02 3.18 10.93
N SER A 81 1.30 4.26 10.66
CA SER A 81 1.30 4.89 9.33
C SER A 81 2.66 5.46 8.95
N THR A 82 3.46 5.90 9.93
CA THR A 82 4.84 6.36 9.70
C THR A 82 5.74 5.17 9.36
N LEU A 83 5.67 4.08 10.13
CA LEU A 83 6.41 2.85 9.82
C LEU A 83 6.02 2.31 8.44
N THR A 84 4.73 2.28 8.13
CA THR A 84 4.26 1.87 6.80
C THR A 84 4.88 2.73 5.69
N LYS A 85 4.88 4.06 5.84
CA LYS A 85 5.46 4.98 4.85
C LYS A 85 6.98 4.82 4.70
N LEU A 86 7.66 4.43 5.76
CA LEU A 86 9.08 4.07 5.71
C LEU A 86 9.28 2.74 4.96
N LEU A 87 8.54 1.70 5.31
CA LEU A 87 8.64 0.38 4.67
C LEU A 87 8.36 0.41 3.16
N ILE A 88 7.45 1.28 2.73
CA ILE A 88 7.15 1.48 1.30
C ILE A 88 8.04 2.52 0.61
N GLY A 89 9.04 3.07 1.30
CA GLY A 89 10.00 4.01 0.72
C GLY A 89 9.45 5.41 0.44
N PHE A 90 8.38 5.86 1.12
CA PHE A 90 7.89 7.25 1.04
C PHE A 90 8.69 8.19 1.94
N TYR A 91 9.19 7.68 3.06
CA TYR A 91 10.07 8.44 3.93
C TYR A 91 11.45 7.80 3.97
N THR A 92 12.47 8.65 4.11
CA THR A 92 13.83 8.20 4.38
C THR A 92 14.02 8.15 5.89
N PRO A 93 14.49 7.03 6.47
CA PRO A 93 14.75 6.95 7.90
C PRO A 93 15.84 7.93 8.33
N THR A 94 15.77 8.42 9.58
CA THR A 94 16.80 9.25 10.18
C THR A 94 17.98 8.43 10.73
N GLY A 95 17.78 7.12 10.91
CA GLY A 95 18.80 6.16 11.29
C GLY A 95 18.38 4.75 10.91
N GLY A 96 19.37 3.86 10.74
CA GLY A 96 19.14 2.51 10.26
C GLY A 96 18.83 2.42 8.77
N GLU A 97 18.33 1.28 8.33
CA GLU A 97 18.04 1.03 6.92
C GLU A 97 16.82 0.15 6.71
N ILE A 98 16.21 0.27 5.52
CA ILE A 98 15.19 -0.64 5.02
C ILE A 98 15.68 -1.22 3.71
N GLU A 99 15.67 -2.53 3.62
CA GLU A 99 16.04 -3.27 2.43
C GLU A 99 14.92 -4.24 2.02
N LEU A 100 14.67 -4.36 0.72
CA LEU A 100 13.87 -5.41 0.13
C LEU A 100 14.79 -6.28 -0.73
N LYS A 101 14.96 -7.51 -0.30
CA LYS A 101 15.70 -8.52 -1.05
C LYS A 101 14.74 -9.36 -1.86
N ILE A 102 14.98 -9.52 -3.16
CA ILE A 102 14.18 -10.31 -4.10
C ILE A 102 15.12 -11.18 -4.91
N GLY A 103 15.15 -12.48 -4.62
CA GLY A 103 16.16 -13.38 -5.19
C GLY A 103 17.57 -12.87 -4.90
N ASN A 104 18.33 -12.54 -5.95
CA ASN A 104 19.69 -12.01 -5.84
C ASN A 104 19.79 -10.49 -5.86
N LYS A 105 18.66 -9.78 -5.98
CA LYS A 105 18.62 -8.31 -5.99
C LYS A 105 18.24 -7.78 -4.62
N THR A 106 18.93 -6.72 -4.18
CA THR A 106 18.56 -5.93 -3.00
C THR A 106 18.27 -4.51 -3.45
N VAL A 107 17.16 -3.96 -2.99
CA VAL A 107 16.72 -2.59 -3.29
C VAL A 107 16.45 -1.82 -2.00
N HIS A 108 16.60 -0.51 -2.05
CA HIS A 108 16.49 0.39 -0.89
C HIS A 108 15.67 1.63 -1.23
N GLY A 109 15.17 2.30 -0.20
CA GLY A 109 14.50 3.60 -0.31
C GLY A 109 13.37 3.61 -1.34
N ALA A 110 13.36 4.62 -2.19
CA ALA A 110 12.30 4.83 -3.18
C ALA A 110 12.15 3.68 -4.21
N GLU A 111 13.24 2.94 -4.50
CA GLU A 111 13.20 1.82 -5.45
C GLU A 111 12.28 0.68 -4.97
N ILE A 112 12.08 0.52 -3.66
CA ILE A 112 11.18 -0.48 -3.07
C ILE A 112 9.76 -0.36 -3.66
N ARG A 113 9.30 0.85 -3.98
CA ARG A 113 7.98 1.12 -4.56
C ARG A 113 7.71 0.39 -5.87
N ASN A 114 8.74 0.07 -6.63
CA ASN A 114 8.59 -0.68 -7.88
C ASN A 114 8.18 -2.14 -7.66
N TYR A 115 8.28 -2.64 -6.44
CA TYR A 115 8.08 -4.04 -6.07
C TYR A 115 6.89 -4.25 -5.13
N LEU A 116 6.13 -3.21 -4.81
CA LEU A 116 5.01 -3.32 -3.90
C LEU A 116 3.72 -2.74 -4.47
N SER A 117 2.60 -3.31 -4.04
CA SER A 117 1.27 -2.75 -4.18
C SER A 117 0.83 -2.24 -2.82
N TYR A 118 0.48 -0.97 -2.75
CA TYR A 118 0.07 -0.30 -1.50
C TYR A 118 -1.38 0.16 -1.57
N ASP A 119 -2.15 -0.24 -0.57
CA ASP A 119 -3.48 0.29 -0.30
C ASP A 119 -3.45 1.09 0.99
N SER A 120 -3.64 2.39 0.88
CA SER A 120 -3.58 3.35 2.00
C SER A 120 -4.82 3.33 2.91
N GLY A 121 -5.75 2.40 2.71
CA GLY A 121 -7.05 2.42 3.38
C GLY A 121 -8.01 3.49 2.83
N PHE A 122 -7.48 4.47 2.14
CA PHE A 122 -8.28 5.50 1.49
C PHE A 122 -8.75 4.99 0.12
N VAL A 123 -10.00 4.59 0.05
CA VAL A 123 -10.55 4.02 -1.18
C VAL A 123 -10.79 5.13 -2.20
N SER A 124 -9.87 5.31 -3.13
CA SER A 124 -10.06 6.21 -4.26
C SER A 124 -10.41 5.42 -5.51
N VAL A 125 -11.59 5.69 -6.06
CA VAL A 125 -12.01 5.33 -7.41
C VAL A 125 -12.16 6.63 -8.21
N PHE A 126 -11.88 6.56 -9.50
CA PHE A 126 -11.97 7.73 -10.38
C PHE A 126 -13.02 7.50 -11.46
N ALA A 127 -13.46 8.61 -12.07
CA ALA A 127 -14.37 8.54 -13.22
C ALA A 127 -13.72 7.79 -14.38
N GLY A 128 -14.45 6.86 -14.97
CA GLY A 128 -13.99 5.97 -16.04
C GLY A 128 -14.54 4.58 -15.87
N THR A 129 -14.12 3.64 -16.69
CA THR A 129 -14.64 2.27 -16.65
C THR A 129 -14.12 1.51 -15.43
N LEU A 130 -14.85 0.46 -15.03
CA LEU A 130 -14.41 -0.47 -13.99
C LEU A 130 -13.06 -1.11 -14.37
N LYS A 131 -12.88 -1.46 -15.65
CA LYS A 131 -11.62 -1.97 -16.19
C LYS A 131 -10.46 -0.98 -15.97
N GLU A 132 -10.64 0.30 -16.32
CA GLU A 132 -9.63 1.33 -16.10
C GLU A 132 -9.30 1.50 -14.63
N ASN A 133 -10.30 1.47 -13.76
CA ASN A 133 -10.11 1.55 -12.32
C ASN A 133 -9.31 0.39 -11.73
N ILE A 134 -9.42 -0.82 -12.30
CA ILE A 134 -8.70 -2.02 -11.83
C ILE A 134 -7.32 -2.11 -12.46
N CYS A 135 -7.22 -1.95 -13.79
CA CYS A 135 -5.97 -2.12 -14.52
C CYS A 135 -5.00 -0.94 -14.36
N MET A 136 -5.53 0.27 -14.07
CA MET A 136 -4.75 1.49 -14.00
C MET A 136 -3.95 1.73 -15.28
N ASP A 137 -2.64 1.92 -15.15
CA ASP A 137 -1.69 2.14 -16.24
C ASP A 137 -1.14 0.84 -16.87
N GLN A 138 -1.62 -0.33 -16.43
CA GLN A 138 -1.17 -1.61 -16.97
C GLN A 138 -1.99 -2.03 -18.20
N PRO A 139 -1.36 -2.72 -19.17
CA PRO A 139 -2.08 -3.34 -20.27
C PRO A 139 -3.19 -4.26 -19.77
N PHE A 140 -4.34 -4.23 -20.44
CA PHE A 140 -5.44 -5.12 -20.10
C PHE A 140 -5.10 -6.56 -20.46
N ASP A 141 -5.19 -7.45 -19.47
CA ASP A 141 -5.14 -8.91 -19.62
C ASP A 141 -6.42 -9.51 -19.04
N GLU A 142 -7.22 -10.10 -19.89
CA GLU A 142 -8.53 -10.68 -19.53
C GLU A 142 -8.43 -11.73 -18.41
N LYS A 143 -7.43 -12.61 -18.46
CA LYS A 143 -7.26 -13.67 -17.45
C LYS A 143 -6.87 -13.10 -16.10
N LYS A 144 -5.94 -12.15 -16.12
CA LYS A 144 -5.49 -11.43 -14.92
C LYS A 144 -6.61 -10.60 -14.31
N PHE A 145 -7.40 -9.92 -15.15
CA PHE A 145 -8.56 -9.15 -14.73
C PHE A 145 -9.61 -10.04 -14.04
N ARG A 146 -10.00 -11.15 -14.67
CA ARG A 146 -10.97 -12.09 -14.10
C ARG A 146 -10.48 -12.65 -12.77
N LYS A 147 -9.20 -13.03 -12.67
CA LYS A 147 -8.60 -13.50 -11.41
C LYS A 147 -8.67 -12.42 -10.32
N ALA A 148 -8.32 -11.18 -10.64
CA ALA A 148 -8.35 -10.07 -9.69
C ALA A 148 -9.78 -9.74 -9.22
N VAL A 149 -10.74 -9.76 -10.13
CA VAL A 149 -12.16 -9.57 -9.85
C VAL A 149 -12.73 -10.67 -8.94
N ASP A 150 -12.35 -11.92 -9.20
CA ASP A 150 -12.77 -13.07 -8.39
C ASP A 150 -12.20 -13.00 -6.98
N LEU A 151 -10.91 -12.76 -6.84
CA LEU A 151 -10.22 -12.59 -5.57
C LEU A 151 -10.79 -11.42 -4.72
N ALA A 152 -11.23 -10.36 -5.39
CA ALA A 152 -11.88 -9.22 -4.72
C ALA A 152 -13.38 -9.42 -4.45
N ASN A 153 -13.93 -10.59 -4.77
CA ASN A 153 -15.37 -10.88 -4.66
C ASN A 153 -16.25 -9.84 -5.39
N LEU A 154 -15.86 -9.53 -6.64
CA LEU A 154 -16.57 -8.63 -7.57
C LEU A 154 -17.20 -9.35 -8.75
N THR A 155 -17.07 -10.67 -8.84
CA THR A 155 -17.49 -11.48 -10.00
C THR A 155 -18.96 -11.27 -10.36
N GLU A 156 -19.86 -11.29 -9.38
CA GLU A 156 -21.30 -11.06 -9.62
C GLU A 156 -21.54 -9.65 -10.17
N PHE A 157 -20.89 -8.64 -9.59
CA PHE A 157 -21.02 -7.26 -10.04
C PHE A 157 -20.52 -7.08 -11.48
N VAL A 158 -19.38 -7.70 -11.84
CA VAL A 158 -18.83 -7.64 -13.20
C VAL A 158 -19.70 -8.42 -14.18
N ASN A 159 -20.31 -9.53 -13.79
CA ASN A 159 -21.23 -10.28 -14.64
C ASN A 159 -22.53 -9.50 -14.92
N GLU A 160 -23.02 -8.72 -13.95
CA GLU A 160 -24.20 -7.87 -14.12
C GLU A 160 -23.90 -6.60 -14.93
N LYS A 161 -22.82 -5.90 -14.61
CA LYS A 161 -22.51 -4.55 -15.11
C LYS A 161 -21.46 -4.51 -16.22
N THR A 162 -20.71 -5.56 -16.44
CA THR A 162 -19.55 -5.68 -17.34
C THR A 162 -18.31 -4.92 -16.88
N ALA A 163 -17.16 -5.19 -17.52
CA ALA A 163 -15.90 -4.48 -17.27
C ALA A 163 -15.92 -3.02 -17.75
N GLU A 164 -16.80 -2.71 -18.71
CA GLU A 164 -16.98 -1.36 -19.29
C GLU A 164 -17.99 -0.51 -18.50
N TYR A 165 -18.44 -0.97 -17.31
CA TYR A 165 -19.32 -0.18 -16.47
C TYR A 165 -18.65 1.12 -16.04
N GLU A 166 -19.32 2.24 -16.36
CA GLU A 166 -18.85 3.59 -16.07
C GLU A 166 -19.01 3.91 -14.57
N ILE A 167 -17.90 4.23 -13.92
CA ILE A 167 -17.85 4.70 -12.55
C ILE A 167 -17.91 6.22 -12.57
N GLU A 168 -18.85 6.80 -11.84
CA GLU A 168 -18.98 8.25 -11.70
C GLU A 168 -17.83 8.83 -10.84
N PRO A 169 -17.58 10.15 -10.93
CA PRO A 169 -16.61 10.82 -10.08
C PRO A 169 -16.77 10.45 -8.60
N GLU A 170 -15.66 10.08 -7.94
CA GLU A 170 -15.61 9.62 -6.54
C GLU A 170 -16.39 8.31 -6.28
N GLY A 171 -16.80 7.60 -7.34
CA GLY A 171 -17.57 6.36 -7.22
C GLY A 171 -18.97 6.54 -6.64
N LYS A 172 -19.66 7.65 -6.95
CA LYS A 172 -21.00 7.97 -6.41
C LYS A 172 -22.05 6.90 -6.70
N ASN A 173 -21.89 6.19 -7.81
CA ASN A 173 -22.75 5.09 -8.23
C ASN A 173 -22.33 3.71 -7.70
N LEU A 174 -21.34 3.66 -6.78
CA LEU A 174 -20.89 2.45 -6.09
C LEU A 174 -21.17 2.54 -4.58
N SER A 175 -21.54 1.41 -3.97
CA SER A 175 -21.55 1.33 -2.50
C SER A 175 -20.13 1.41 -1.93
N SER A 176 -19.99 1.71 -0.63
CA SER A 176 -18.67 1.74 0.04
C SER A 176 -17.96 0.39 -0.07
N GLY A 177 -18.68 -0.72 0.09
CA GLY A 177 -18.15 -2.07 -0.08
C GLY A 177 -17.69 -2.35 -1.51
N GLN A 178 -18.47 -1.92 -2.53
CA GLN A 178 -18.07 -2.06 -3.93
C GLN A 178 -16.80 -1.27 -4.24
N ARG A 179 -16.71 -0.01 -3.78
CA ARG A 179 -15.48 0.79 -3.93
C ARG A 179 -14.28 0.08 -3.29
N ARG A 180 -14.47 -0.49 -2.08
CA ARG A 180 -13.40 -1.24 -1.39
C ARG A 180 -12.94 -2.45 -2.19
N LYS A 181 -13.89 -3.23 -2.72
CA LYS A 181 -13.60 -4.38 -3.58
C LYS A 181 -12.87 -3.99 -4.87
N VAL A 182 -13.22 -2.84 -5.50
CA VAL A 182 -12.48 -2.31 -6.66
C VAL A 182 -11.03 -1.97 -6.31
N ALA A 183 -10.79 -1.34 -5.15
CA ALA A 183 -9.44 -1.05 -4.68
C ALA A 183 -8.63 -2.34 -4.44
N LEU A 184 -9.23 -3.37 -3.86
CA LEU A 184 -8.60 -4.68 -3.68
C LEU A 184 -8.31 -5.38 -5.02
N ALA A 185 -9.26 -5.34 -5.97
CA ALA A 185 -9.06 -5.89 -7.31
C ALA A 185 -7.86 -5.24 -8.01
N ARG A 186 -7.64 -3.94 -7.81
CA ARG A 186 -6.47 -3.21 -8.30
C ARG A 186 -5.17 -3.78 -7.75
N ILE A 187 -5.11 -4.05 -6.44
CA ILE A 187 -3.94 -4.66 -5.78
C ILE A 187 -3.66 -6.05 -6.35
N PHE A 188 -4.70 -6.87 -6.51
CA PHE A 188 -4.57 -8.22 -7.08
C PHE A 188 -4.19 -8.19 -8.57
N TYR A 189 -4.66 -7.19 -9.31
CA TYR A 189 -4.27 -7.00 -10.70
C TYR A 189 -2.83 -6.50 -10.83
N ASP A 190 -2.37 -5.59 -9.97
CA ASP A 190 -0.97 -5.12 -9.98
C ASP A 190 0.01 -6.26 -9.69
N ASP A 191 -0.35 -7.19 -8.81
CA ASP A 191 0.30 -8.50 -8.61
C ASP A 191 1.80 -8.40 -8.26
N ARG A 192 2.17 -7.46 -7.37
CA ARG A 192 3.55 -7.26 -6.92
C ARG A 192 3.98 -8.30 -5.88
N PRO A 193 5.31 -8.48 -5.65
CA PRO A 193 5.82 -9.41 -4.63
C PRO A 193 5.54 -8.99 -3.19
N VAL A 194 5.23 -7.71 -2.96
CA VAL A 194 4.93 -7.19 -1.62
C VAL A 194 3.60 -6.48 -1.64
N PHE A 195 2.68 -6.88 -0.77
CA PHE A 195 1.43 -6.19 -0.49
C PHE A 195 1.51 -5.50 0.85
N VAL A 196 1.13 -4.23 0.88
CA VAL A 196 0.97 -3.44 2.11
C VAL A 196 -0.44 -2.86 2.11
N LEU A 197 -1.25 -3.28 3.06
CA LEU A 197 -2.68 -2.98 3.11
C LEU A 197 -2.98 -2.29 4.44
N ASP A 198 -3.47 -1.04 4.38
CA ASP A 198 -3.86 -0.27 5.56
C ASP A 198 -5.38 -0.36 5.74
N GLU A 199 -5.82 -0.97 6.86
CA GLU A 199 -7.24 -1.20 7.20
C GLU A 199 -8.07 -1.82 6.06
N PRO A 200 -7.62 -2.93 5.45
CA PRO A 200 -8.23 -3.45 4.22
C PRO A 200 -9.67 -3.95 4.40
N THR A 201 -10.10 -4.24 5.63
CA THR A 201 -11.45 -4.69 5.98
C THR A 201 -12.38 -3.59 6.45
N ALA A 202 -11.89 -2.35 6.54
CA ALA A 202 -12.74 -1.22 6.94
C ALA A 202 -13.99 -1.11 6.04
N ASN A 203 -15.15 -0.97 6.66
CA ASN A 203 -16.46 -0.90 5.99
C ASN A 203 -16.89 -2.19 5.24
N LEU A 204 -16.25 -3.32 5.47
CA LEU A 204 -16.73 -4.62 5.02
C LEU A 204 -17.55 -5.29 6.14
N ASP A 205 -18.58 -6.05 5.74
CA ASP A 205 -19.22 -7.00 6.63
C ASP A 205 -18.29 -8.19 6.94
N LYS A 206 -18.61 -8.93 7.99
CA LYS A 206 -17.76 -10.03 8.45
C LYS A 206 -17.49 -11.09 7.37
N ALA A 207 -18.50 -11.45 6.59
CA ALA A 207 -18.36 -12.46 5.54
C ALA A 207 -17.44 -11.96 4.42
N SER A 208 -17.55 -10.68 4.02
CA SER A 208 -16.66 -10.04 3.05
C SER A 208 -15.23 -9.94 3.57
N ALA A 209 -15.03 -9.62 4.86
CA ALA A 209 -13.72 -9.58 5.49
C ALA A 209 -13.05 -10.97 5.54
N GLU A 210 -13.83 -12.03 5.88
CA GLU A 210 -13.35 -13.41 5.84
C GLU A 210 -12.96 -13.83 4.41
N GLY A 211 -13.81 -13.56 3.43
CA GLY A 211 -13.51 -13.85 2.03
C GLY A 211 -12.25 -13.16 1.52
N MET A 212 -12.04 -11.91 1.91
CA MET A 212 -10.81 -11.18 1.57
C MET A 212 -9.57 -11.83 2.19
N LEU A 213 -9.61 -12.23 3.46
CA LEU A 213 -8.49 -12.92 4.11
C LEU A 213 -8.15 -14.25 3.43
N GLU A 214 -9.15 -15.03 3.04
CA GLU A 214 -8.94 -16.28 2.31
C GLU A 214 -8.31 -16.01 0.93
N ALA A 215 -8.75 -14.95 0.23
CA ALA A 215 -8.13 -14.52 -1.03
C ALA A 215 -6.67 -14.10 -0.81
N LEU A 216 -6.36 -13.34 0.25
CA LEU A 216 -4.98 -12.96 0.59
C LEU A 216 -4.13 -14.19 0.90
N LYS A 217 -4.61 -15.16 1.69
CA LYS A 217 -3.91 -16.41 1.96
C LYS A 217 -3.61 -17.21 0.69
N GLN A 218 -4.52 -17.18 -0.27
CA GLN A 218 -4.31 -17.84 -1.55
C GLN A 218 -3.22 -17.16 -2.39
N VAL A 219 -3.24 -15.81 -2.45
CA VAL A 219 -2.35 -15.01 -3.30
C VAL A 219 -0.96 -14.83 -2.67
N CYS A 220 -0.89 -14.72 -1.33
CA CYS A 220 0.34 -14.37 -0.63
C CYS A 220 1.24 -15.58 -0.32
N LYS A 221 0.95 -16.78 -0.84
CA LYS A 221 1.83 -17.96 -0.69
C LYS A 221 3.24 -17.73 -1.23
N ASP A 222 3.38 -16.88 -2.22
CA ASP A 222 4.64 -16.50 -2.87
C ASP A 222 4.95 -15.00 -2.75
N LYS A 223 4.29 -14.30 -1.81
CA LYS A 223 4.41 -12.86 -1.60
C LYS A 223 4.61 -12.53 -0.13
N ILE A 224 5.08 -11.32 0.13
CA ILE A 224 5.04 -10.69 1.45
C ILE A 224 3.71 -9.95 1.56
N CYS A 225 3.00 -10.10 2.68
CA CYS A 225 1.79 -9.33 2.95
C CYS A 225 1.86 -8.69 4.35
N ILE A 226 1.74 -7.38 4.40
CA ILE A 226 1.66 -6.62 5.65
C ILE A 226 0.28 -5.97 5.72
N ILE A 227 -0.48 -6.28 6.77
CA ILE A 227 -1.80 -5.73 7.04
C ILE A 227 -1.70 -4.83 8.27
N VAL A 228 -1.89 -3.53 8.09
CA VAL A 228 -2.05 -2.59 9.21
C VAL A 228 -3.50 -2.63 9.64
N THR A 229 -3.76 -2.97 10.89
CA THR A 229 -5.14 -3.06 11.37
C THR A 229 -5.24 -2.85 12.88
N HIS A 230 -6.42 -2.45 13.34
CA HIS A 230 -6.81 -2.45 14.74
C HIS A 230 -7.86 -3.55 15.04
N ASP A 231 -8.26 -4.32 14.03
CA ASP A 231 -9.24 -5.40 14.16
C ASP A 231 -8.55 -6.69 14.69
N ALA A 232 -8.92 -7.10 15.90
CA ALA A 232 -8.40 -8.32 16.51
C ALA A 232 -8.73 -9.56 15.69
N PHE A 233 -9.92 -9.63 15.07
CA PHE A 233 -10.33 -10.73 14.22
C PHE A 233 -9.39 -10.93 13.03
N ILE A 234 -8.90 -9.84 12.43
CA ILE A 234 -7.95 -9.88 11.31
C ILE A 234 -6.58 -10.30 11.81
N SER A 235 -6.08 -9.65 12.87
CA SER A 235 -4.73 -9.92 13.39
C SER A 235 -4.56 -11.35 13.88
N GLU A 236 -5.57 -11.95 14.52
CA GLU A 236 -5.56 -13.35 14.97
C GLU A 236 -5.51 -14.39 13.83
N LYS A 237 -5.90 -13.99 12.62
CA LYS A 237 -5.86 -14.85 11.43
C LYS A 237 -4.61 -14.69 10.56
N CYS A 238 -3.74 -13.74 10.90
CA CYS A 238 -2.43 -13.57 10.28
C CYS A 238 -1.43 -14.58 10.85
N ASP A 239 -0.35 -14.84 10.10
CA ASP A 239 0.69 -15.79 10.51
C ASP A 239 1.51 -15.25 11.69
N ARG A 240 1.67 -13.93 11.77
CA ARG A 240 2.42 -13.25 12.83
C ARG A 240 1.85 -11.85 13.08
N VAL A 241 2.00 -11.38 14.31
CA VAL A 241 1.58 -10.04 14.72
C VAL A 241 2.79 -9.23 15.16
N LEU A 242 2.97 -8.07 14.54
CA LEU A 242 3.94 -7.06 14.95
C LEU A 242 3.24 -5.99 15.77
N HIS A 243 3.74 -5.74 16.96
CA HIS A 243 3.25 -4.70 17.85
C HIS A 243 4.14 -3.46 17.78
N LEU A 244 3.57 -2.34 17.42
CA LEU A 244 4.27 -1.06 17.51
C LEU A 244 3.89 -0.36 18.82
N ASN A 245 4.78 -0.44 19.79
CA ASN A 245 4.63 0.14 21.12
C ASN A 245 5.91 0.86 21.54
N ASN A 246 5.78 1.98 22.25
CA ASN A 246 6.92 2.72 22.80
C ASN A 246 8.02 2.98 21.74
N LYS A 247 7.62 3.34 20.50
CA LYS A 247 8.52 3.64 19.37
C LYS A 247 9.33 2.43 18.87
N LYS A 248 9.02 1.21 19.30
CA LYS A 248 9.69 -0.04 18.92
C LYS A 248 8.70 -1.02 18.32
N VAL A 249 9.20 -1.89 17.46
CA VAL A 249 8.47 -3.04 16.91
C VAL A 249 8.88 -4.29 17.67
N THR A 250 7.88 -5.09 18.07
CA THR A 250 8.07 -6.39 18.76
C THR A 250 7.09 -7.41 18.19
N GLY A 251 7.44 -8.68 18.11
CA GLY A 251 6.57 -9.78 17.64
C GLY A 251 7.32 -10.79 16.80
#